data_d89af96a38cf86099b41013c08c582c9
#
_entry.id   d89af96a38cf86099b41013c08c582c9
#
_cell.length_a   1.000
_cell.length_b   1.000
_cell.length_c   1.000
_cell.angle_alpha   90.00
_cell.angle_beta   90.00
_cell.angle_gamma   90.00
#
_symmetry.space_group_name_H-M   'P 1'
#
loop_
_entity.id
_entity.type
_entity.pdbx_description
1 polymer ?
#
loop_
_entity_poly.entity_id
_entity_poly.type
_entity_poly.pdbx_seq_one_letter_code
_entity_poly.pdbx_strand_id
1 'polypeptide(L)'
;STVKLTTYASYEMMATRIIIPYFETLNIKLKELTTEDIQEFYSAQLERVSANTVIHYHAVIHRALKYAVKIKTIQANPAANVERPRKEKFIGSFYDKKEINTLFDIIQGHPLEVAIKLAAFYGLRREEIIGLKWTAIDFENNTLTIQHTVTECNLDGKHIEVASDTAKTDSSLRTMPLVTNFREMLLAKKEKQ
;
A
#
# COMPACT_ATOMS: atom_id res chain seq x y z
N SER A 1 -6.57 18.25 4.30
CA SER A 1 -5.39 17.37 4.13
C SER A 1 -4.89 17.46 2.68
N THR A 2 -3.59 17.57 2.48
CA THR A 2 -2.97 17.62 1.14
C THR A 2 -2.57 16.22 0.64
N VAL A 3 -2.88 15.17 1.39
CA VAL A 3 -2.54 13.78 1.06
C VAL A 3 -3.80 12.92 0.99
N LYS A 4 -3.74 11.83 0.23
CA LYS A 4 -4.84 10.85 0.16
C LYS A 4 -5.11 10.24 1.55
N LEU A 5 -6.37 9.86 1.81
CA LEU A 5 -6.80 9.31 3.10
C LEU A 5 -5.97 8.07 3.51
N THR A 6 -5.71 7.16 2.57
CA THR A 6 -4.88 5.96 2.81
C THR A 6 -3.44 6.30 3.19
N THR A 7 -2.87 7.37 2.62
CA THR A 7 -1.54 7.87 2.98
C THR A 7 -1.56 8.49 4.37
N TYR A 8 -2.60 9.24 4.71
CA TYR A 8 -2.78 9.83 6.03
C TYR A 8 -2.91 8.73 7.09
N ALA A 9 -3.76 7.73 6.87
CA ALA A 9 -3.94 6.59 7.77
C ALA A 9 -2.61 5.82 8.00
N SER A 10 -1.79 5.67 6.95
CA SER A 10 -0.47 5.07 7.08
C SER A 10 0.47 5.91 7.95
N TYR A 11 0.48 7.22 7.79
CA TYR A 11 1.29 8.12 8.63
C TYR A 11 0.82 8.14 10.09
N GLU A 12 -0.49 8.17 10.29
CA GLU A 12 -1.11 8.11 11.62
C GLU A 12 -0.72 6.80 12.33
N MET A 13 -0.84 5.67 11.67
CA MET A 13 -0.46 4.37 12.21
C MET A 13 1.02 4.32 12.60
N MET A 14 1.92 4.79 11.72
CA MET A 14 3.36 4.85 12.02
C MET A 14 3.65 5.75 13.21
N ALA A 15 3.01 6.92 13.27
CA ALA A 15 3.19 7.87 14.36
C ALA A 15 2.68 7.30 15.69
N THR A 16 1.42 6.84 15.73
CA THR A 16 0.75 6.46 16.99
C THR A 16 1.18 5.12 17.54
N ARG A 17 1.54 4.16 16.68
CA ARG A 17 1.89 2.80 17.12
C ARG A 17 3.38 2.53 17.23
N ILE A 18 4.23 3.32 16.58
CA ILE A 18 5.66 3.03 16.50
C ILE A 18 6.49 4.22 17.01
N ILE A 19 6.30 5.41 16.42
CA ILE A 19 7.19 6.55 16.67
C ILE A 19 6.91 7.16 18.05
N ILE A 20 5.68 7.56 18.31
CA ILE A 20 5.30 8.19 19.58
C ILE A 20 5.62 7.28 20.77
N PRO A 21 5.19 6.00 20.83
CA PRO A 21 5.49 5.12 21.96
C PRO A 21 6.98 4.96 22.25
N TYR A 22 7.82 4.94 21.22
CA TYR A 22 9.26 4.86 21.42
C TYR A 22 9.80 6.10 22.13
N PHE A 23 9.50 7.30 21.61
CA PHE A 23 10.01 8.53 22.17
C PHE A 23 9.39 8.89 23.53
N GLU A 24 8.16 8.46 23.81
CA GLU A 24 7.55 8.57 25.14
C GLU A 24 8.34 7.83 26.22
N THR A 25 8.93 6.67 25.90
CA THR A 25 9.76 5.93 26.86
C THR A 25 11.03 6.70 27.27
N LEU A 26 11.53 7.57 26.40
CA LEU A 26 12.72 8.36 26.66
C LEU A 26 12.43 9.60 27.55
N ASN A 27 11.15 9.95 27.69
CA ASN A 27 10.69 11.10 28.49
C ASN A 27 11.42 12.43 28.17
N ILE A 28 11.81 12.62 26.90
CA ILE A 28 12.49 13.82 26.41
C ILE A 28 11.49 14.82 25.82
N LYS A 29 11.74 16.12 26.03
CA LYS A 29 10.93 17.16 25.41
C LYS A 29 11.34 17.37 23.97
N LEU A 30 10.39 17.79 23.12
CA LEU A 30 10.65 18.04 21.70
C LEU A 30 11.84 18.98 21.44
N LYS A 31 12.09 19.95 22.33
CA LYS A 31 13.21 20.88 22.23
C LYS A 31 14.56 20.28 22.57
N GLU A 32 14.56 19.15 23.26
CA GLU A 32 15.75 18.42 23.73
C GLU A 32 16.08 17.25 22.80
N LEU A 33 15.19 16.92 21.85
CA LEU A 33 15.36 15.84 20.88
C LEU A 33 16.58 16.08 19.98
N THR A 34 17.52 15.15 20.00
CA THR A 34 18.78 15.22 19.26
C THR A 34 18.77 14.35 18.00
N THR A 35 19.79 14.52 17.20
CA THR A 35 20.06 13.63 16.05
C THR A 35 20.39 12.20 16.51
N GLU A 36 21.11 12.06 17.62
CA GLU A 36 21.46 10.80 18.25
C GLU A 36 20.23 10.00 18.66
N ASP A 37 19.27 10.62 19.35
CA ASP A 37 18.03 9.95 19.76
C ASP A 37 17.27 9.36 18.56
N ILE A 38 17.26 10.08 17.44
CA ILE A 38 16.60 9.62 16.22
C ILE A 38 17.42 8.49 15.57
N GLN A 39 18.75 8.56 15.62
CA GLN A 39 19.63 7.51 15.11
C GLN A 39 19.48 6.21 15.90
N GLU A 40 19.39 6.30 17.24
CA GLU A 40 19.12 5.16 18.11
C GLU A 40 17.75 4.54 17.81
N PHE A 41 16.72 5.35 17.57
CA PHE A 41 15.43 4.86 17.13
C PHE A 41 15.56 4.04 15.83
N TYR A 42 16.32 4.52 14.83
CA TYR A 42 16.49 3.77 13.58
C TYR A 42 17.24 2.46 13.81
N SER A 43 18.28 2.46 14.63
CA SER A 43 19.02 1.25 14.99
C SER A 43 18.12 0.22 15.66
N ALA A 44 17.32 0.63 16.63
CA ALA A 44 16.36 -0.24 17.31
C ALA A 44 15.26 -0.78 16.36
N GLN A 45 14.82 0.03 15.39
CA GLN A 45 13.82 -0.44 14.42
C GLN A 45 14.41 -1.40 13.37
N LEU A 46 15.68 -1.23 12.98
CA LEU A 46 16.35 -2.12 12.02
C LEU A 46 16.49 -3.56 12.50
N GLU A 47 16.47 -3.79 13.82
CA GLU A 47 16.43 -5.13 14.41
C GLU A 47 15.08 -5.86 14.15
N ARG A 48 14.02 -5.13 13.82
CA ARG A 48 12.64 -5.62 13.76
C ARG A 48 12.00 -5.50 12.38
N VAL A 49 12.45 -4.54 11.58
CA VAL A 49 11.86 -4.24 10.25
C VAL A 49 12.94 -3.93 9.22
N SER A 50 12.59 -3.99 7.94
CA SER A 50 13.51 -3.71 6.85
C SER A 50 13.97 -2.24 6.81
N ALA A 51 15.14 -2.00 6.21
CA ALA A 51 15.67 -0.66 5.94
C ALA A 51 14.66 0.23 5.20
N ASN A 52 13.91 -0.33 4.26
CA ASN A 52 12.86 0.41 3.54
C ASN A 52 11.74 0.90 4.48
N THR A 53 11.37 0.12 5.48
CA THR A 53 10.37 0.52 6.49
C THR A 53 10.90 1.66 7.37
N VAL A 54 12.17 1.60 7.80
CA VAL A 54 12.79 2.68 8.59
C VAL A 54 12.88 3.98 7.77
N ILE A 55 13.12 3.90 6.47
CA ILE A 55 13.06 5.07 5.57
C ILE A 55 11.66 5.72 5.58
N HIS A 56 10.59 4.94 5.67
CA HIS A 56 9.24 5.49 5.82
C HIS A 56 9.04 6.16 7.18
N TYR A 57 9.54 5.60 8.27
CA TYR A 57 9.52 6.25 9.59
C TYR A 57 10.28 7.57 9.57
N HIS A 58 11.49 7.59 8.95
CA HIS A 58 12.23 8.83 8.75
C HIS A 58 11.39 9.89 8.03
N ALA A 59 10.68 9.54 6.97
CA ALA A 59 9.88 10.49 6.22
C ALA A 59 8.77 11.14 7.08
N VAL A 60 8.15 10.37 7.98
CA VAL A 60 7.14 10.86 8.94
C VAL A 60 7.78 11.78 9.96
N ILE A 61 8.85 11.34 10.64
CA ILE A 61 9.59 12.11 11.67
C ILE A 61 10.11 13.41 11.07
N HIS A 62 10.83 13.35 9.95
CA HIS A 62 11.40 14.51 9.31
C HIS A 62 10.34 15.54 8.92
N ARG A 63 9.18 15.09 8.42
CA ARG A 63 8.07 15.97 8.04
C ARG A 63 7.44 16.64 9.26
N ALA A 64 7.22 15.90 10.35
CA ALA A 64 6.69 16.43 11.61
C ALA A 64 7.63 17.47 12.21
N LEU A 65 8.93 17.17 12.30
CA LEU A 65 9.94 18.09 12.83
C LEU A 65 10.15 19.32 11.93
N LYS A 66 10.08 19.15 10.60
CA LYS A 66 10.08 20.30 9.67
C LYS A 66 8.89 21.24 9.92
N TYR A 67 7.73 20.69 10.24
CA TYR A 67 6.58 21.52 10.65
C TYR A 67 6.82 22.22 11.99
N ALA A 68 7.41 21.54 12.98
CA ALA A 68 7.78 22.14 14.27
C ALA A 68 8.76 23.31 14.13
N VAL A 69 9.71 23.23 13.20
CA VAL A 69 10.58 24.36 12.83
C VAL A 69 9.77 25.50 12.20
N LYS A 70 8.85 25.19 11.28
CA LYS A 70 8.01 26.20 10.62
C LYS A 70 7.17 27.00 11.61
N ILE A 71 6.63 26.37 12.65
CA ILE A 71 5.85 27.01 13.71
C ILE A 71 6.72 27.53 14.88
N LYS A 72 8.06 27.51 14.73
CA LYS A 72 9.04 27.98 15.67
C LYS A 72 9.02 27.28 17.05
N THR A 73 8.54 26.06 17.13
CA THR A 73 8.60 25.25 18.36
C THR A 73 10.03 24.76 18.62
N ILE A 74 10.78 24.43 17.57
CA ILE A 74 12.22 24.10 17.60
C ILE A 74 12.96 24.98 16.60
N GLN A 75 14.28 25.17 16.79
CA GLN A 75 15.10 26.03 15.94
C GLN A 75 15.57 25.30 14.66
N ALA A 76 15.91 24.03 14.76
CA ALA A 76 16.41 23.21 13.67
C ALA A 76 15.74 21.82 13.69
N ASN A 77 15.76 21.14 12.55
CA ASN A 77 15.22 19.79 12.44
C ASN A 77 16.33 18.77 12.73
N PRO A 78 16.33 18.07 13.89
CA PRO A 78 17.35 17.09 14.21
C PRO A 78 17.35 15.88 13.26
N ALA A 79 16.25 15.57 12.58
CA ALA A 79 16.21 14.52 11.58
C ALA A 79 16.85 14.89 10.23
N ALA A 80 17.32 16.13 10.05
CA ALA A 80 17.93 16.53 8.78
C ALA A 80 19.32 15.91 8.56
N ASN A 81 20.06 15.67 9.64
CA ASN A 81 21.46 15.16 9.61
C ASN A 81 21.60 13.69 9.99
N VAL A 82 20.46 12.98 10.18
CA VAL A 82 20.47 11.54 10.52
C VAL A 82 20.93 10.71 9.33
N GLU A 83 21.77 9.72 9.59
CA GLU A 83 22.12 8.71 8.58
C GLU A 83 20.95 7.77 8.32
N ARG A 84 20.40 7.85 7.12
CA ARG A 84 19.32 6.96 6.70
C ARG A 84 19.89 5.62 6.28
N PRO A 85 19.23 4.50 6.62
CA PRO A 85 19.64 3.20 6.12
C PRO A 85 19.58 3.17 4.58
N ARG A 86 20.47 2.40 3.98
CA ARG A 86 20.48 2.24 2.51
C ARG A 86 19.24 1.46 2.08
N LYS A 87 18.62 1.95 1.00
CA LYS A 87 17.47 1.27 0.41
C LYS A 87 17.88 -0.12 -0.08
N GLU A 88 17.22 -1.14 0.42
CA GLU A 88 17.39 -2.51 -0.06
C GLU A 88 16.65 -2.70 -1.38
N LYS A 89 17.35 -3.28 -2.36
CA LYS A 89 16.73 -3.65 -3.63
C LYS A 89 16.06 -5.02 -3.46
N PHE A 90 14.75 -5.02 -3.51
CA PHE A 90 13.98 -6.27 -3.54
C PHE A 90 14.02 -6.85 -4.96
N ILE A 91 14.49 -8.09 -5.08
CA ILE A 91 14.40 -8.88 -6.31
C ILE A 91 13.26 -9.87 -6.08
N GLY A 92 12.11 -9.60 -6.70
CA GLY A 92 10.95 -10.49 -6.61
C GLY A 92 11.19 -11.79 -7.38
N SER A 93 10.70 -12.90 -6.84
CA SER A 93 10.47 -14.13 -7.60
C SER A 93 9.10 -14.07 -8.28
N PHE A 94 8.95 -14.79 -9.36
CA PHE A 94 7.68 -14.96 -10.08
C PHE A 94 7.50 -16.42 -10.46
N TYR A 95 6.26 -16.84 -10.55
CA TYR A 95 5.91 -18.19 -10.98
C TYR A 95 6.15 -18.35 -12.47
N ASP A 96 6.69 -19.49 -12.85
CA ASP A 96 6.75 -19.91 -14.25
C ASP A 96 5.38 -20.41 -14.76
N LYS A 97 5.30 -20.74 -16.05
CA LYS A 97 4.07 -21.24 -16.67
C LYS A 97 3.54 -22.52 -16.02
N LYS A 98 4.44 -23.42 -15.60
CA LYS A 98 4.07 -24.70 -14.99
C LYS A 98 3.51 -24.49 -13.59
N GLU A 99 4.16 -23.63 -12.82
CA GLU A 99 3.73 -23.25 -11.46
C GLU A 99 2.37 -22.54 -11.49
N ILE A 100 2.15 -21.62 -12.46
CA ILE A 100 0.85 -20.95 -12.66
C ILE A 100 -0.26 -21.93 -13.00
N ASN A 101 0.00 -22.90 -13.88
CA ASN A 101 -0.99 -23.93 -14.19
C ASN A 101 -1.32 -24.77 -12.95
N THR A 102 -0.31 -25.22 -12.22
CA THR A 102 -0.50 -25.93 -10.95
C THR A 102 -1.32 -25.12 -9.94
N LEU A 103 -1.02 -23.81 -9.80
CA LEU A 103 -1.81 -22.93 -8.95
C LEU A 103 -3.28 -22.89 -9.39
N PHE A 104 -3.54 -22.75 -10.69
CA PHE A 104 -4.91 -22.69 -11.22
C PHE A 104 -5.70 -23.99 -11.00
N ASP A 105 -5.03 -25.14 -11.05
CA ASP A 105 -5.65 -26.44 -10.75
C ASP A 105 -6.01 -26.53 -9.24
N ILE A 106 -5.10 -26.12 -8.36
CA ILE A 106 -5.30 -26.17 -6.90
C ILE A 106 -6.44 -25.26 -6.44
N ILE A 107 -6.58 -24.06 -7.04
CA ILE A 107 -7.60 -23.08 -6.63
C ILE A 107 -8.96 -23.29 -7.29
N GLN A 108 -9.13 -24.33 -8.10
CA GLN A 108 -10.39 -24.60 -8.77
C GLN A 108 -11.54 -24.77 -7.73
N GLY A 109 -12.61 -24.02 -7.89
CA GLY A 109 -13.74 -23.98 -6.95
C GLY A 109 -13.50 -23.17 -5.66
N HIS A 110 -12.31 -22.64 -5.45
CA HIS A 110 -12.03 -21.77 -4.29
C HIS A 110 -12.73 -20.42 -4.43
N PRO A 111 -13.25 -19.80 -3.34
CA PRO A 111 -13.93 -18.49 -3.41
C PRO A 111 -13.11 -17.38 -4.07
N LEU A 112 -11.78 -17.43 -3.95
CA LEU A 112 -10.84 -16.46 -4.53
C LEU A 112 -10.33 -16.86 -5.93
N GLU A 113 -10.81 -17.96 -6.52
CA GLU A 113 -10.34 -18.45 -7.82
C GLU A 113 -10.33 -17.36 -8.90
N VAL A 114 -11.44 -16.65 -9.06
CA VAL A 114 -11.58 -15.59 -10.06
C VAL A 114 -10.59 -14.47 -9.81
N ALA A 115 -10.44 -14.04 -8.54
CA ALA A 115 -9.53 -12.97 -8.15
C ALA A 115 -8.07 -13.32 -8.43
N ILE A 116 -7.65 -14.55 -8.05
CA ILE A 116 -6.27 -15.02 -8.25
C ILE A 116 -5.97 -15.18 -9.75
N LYS A 117 -6.89 -15.75 -10.53
CA LYS A 117 -6.73 -15.90 -11.97
C LYS A 117 -6.64 -14.56 -12.70
N LEU A 118 -7.47 -13.57 -12.33
CA LEU A 118 -7.38 -12.20 -12.84
C LEU A 118 -6.05 -11.52 -12.48
N ALA A 119 -5.58 -11.68 -11.24
CA ALA A 119 -4.29 -11.15 -10.81
C ALA A 119 -3.14 -11.76 -11.62
N ALA A 120 -3.10 -13.08 -11.75
CA ALA A 120 -2.02 -13.80 -12.41
C ALA A 120 -1.95 -13.56 -13.91
N PHE A 121 -3.09 -13.47 -14.59
CA PHE A 121 -3.14 -13.34 -16.04
C PHE A 121 -3.07 -11.89 -16.52
N TYR A 122 -3.87 -10.99 -15.91
CA TYR A 122 -3.94 -9.60 -16.33
C TYR A 122 -3.01 -8.66 -15.53
N GLY A 123 -2.32 -9.16 -14.52
CA GLY A 123 -1.46 -8.34 -13.67
C GLY A 123 -2.24 -7.30 -12.88
N LEU A 124 -3.50 -7.57 -12.52
CA LEU A 124 -4.32 -6.63 -11.78
C LEU A 124 -3.81 -6.46 -10.36
N ARG A 125 -3.80 -5.22 -9.87
CA ARG A 125 -3.51 -4.93 -8.48
C ARG A 125 -4.68 -5.36 -7.59
N ARG A 126 -4.40 -5.64 -6.31
CA ARG A 126 -5.44 -6.05 -5.35
C ARG A 126 -6.64 -5.09 -5.33
N GLU A 127 -6.37 -3.79 -5.26
CA GLU A 127 -7.40 -2.76 -5.25
C GLU A 127 -8.21 -2.68 -6.56
N GLU A 128 -7.64 -3.06 -7.69
CA GLU A 128 -8.32 -3.12 -8.98
C GLU A 128 -9.25 -4.34 -9.05
N ILE A 129 -8.83 -5.46 -8.48
CA ILE A 129 -9.64 -6.70 -8.42
C ILE A 129 -10.83 -6.50 -7.49
N ILE A 130 -10.61 -5.97 -6.28
CA ILE A 130 -11.68 -5.71 -5.31
C ILE A 130 -12.68 -4.67 -5.86
N GLY A 131 -12.16 -3.66 -6.56
CA GLY A 131 -12.97 -2.60 -7.17
C GLY A 131 -13.61 -2.97 -8.51
N LEU A 132 -13.39 -4.18 -9.05
CA LEU A 132 -13.87 -4.55 -10.38
C LEU A 132 -15.40 -4.68 -10.38
N LYS A 133 -16.07 -3.86 -11.17
CA LYS A 133 -17.53 -3.85 -11.33
C LYS A 133 -17.94 -4.62 -12.58
N TRP A 134 -19.13 -5.24 -12.57
CA TRP A 134 -19.70 -5.88 -13.77
C TRP A 134 -19.87 -4.92 -14.95
N THR A 135 -20.10 -3.63 -14.68
CA THR A 135 -20.20 -2.57 -15.70
C THR A 135 -18.87 -2.27 -16.40
N ALA A 136 -17.76 -2.74 -15.84
CA ALA A 136 -16.43 -2.58 -16.44
C ALA A 136 -16.05 -3.74 -17.39
N ILE A 137 -16.94 -4.73 -17.53
CA ILE A 137 -16.76 -5.90 -18.38
C ILE A 137 -17.78 -5.83 -19.52
N ASP A 138 -17.29 -5.62 -20.71
CA ASP A 138 -18.07 -5.64 -21.93
C ASP A 138 -17.98 -7.03 -22.57
N PHE A 139 -19.03 -7.82 -22.39
CA PHE A 139 -19.13 -9.18 -22.94
C PHE A 139 -19.46 -9.20 -24.44
N GLU A 140 -19.95 -8.11 -25.03
CA GLU A 140 -20.25 -8.01 -26.46
C GLU A 140 -18.97 -7.72 -27.26
N ASN A 141 -18.19 -6.74 -26.79
CA ASN A 141 -16.93 -6.36 -27.41
C ASN A 141 -15.72 -7.13 -26.85
N ASN A 142 -15.92 -8.04 -25.90
CA ASN A 142 -14.87 -8.81 -25.22
C ASN A 142 -13.76 -7.92 -24.67
N THR A 143 -14.12 -6.95 -23.83
CA THR A 143 -13.16 -6.05 -23.19
C THR A 143 -13.37 -5.98 -21.67
N LEU A 144 -12.28 -5.70 -20.96
CA LEU A 144 -12.22 -5.46 -19.53
C LEU A 144 -11.55 -4.10 -19.31
N THR A 145 -12.25 -3.16 -18.67
CA THR A 145 -11.74 -1.81 -18.41
C THR A 145 -11.48 -1.61 -16.91
N ILE A 146 -10.25 -1.29 -16.55
CA ILE A 146 -9.88 -0.97 -15.17
C ILE A 146 -10.01 0.54 -14.97
N GLN A 147 -11.01 0.95 -14.21
CA GLN A 147 -11.34 2.35 -13.93
C GLN A 147 -11.73 2.62 -12.48
N HIS A 148 -11.97 1.57 -11.69
CA HIS A 148 -12.40 1.67 -10.31
C HIS A 148 -11.47 0.89 -9.40
N THR A 149 -11.17 1.43 -8.23
CA THR A 149 -10.35 0.78 -7.21
C THR A 149 -11.02 0.90 -5.85
N VAL A 150 -10.87 -0.15 -5.04
CA VAL A 150 -11.30 -0.15 -3.64
C VAL A 150 -10.12 -0.51 -2.77
N THR A 151 -9.83 0.34 -1.80
CA THR A 151 -8.74 0.16 -0.83
C THR A 151 -9.29 0.30 0.57
N GLU A 152 -8.76 -0.48 1.49
CA GLU A 152 -9.11 -0.42 2.91
C GLU A 152 -7.99 0.25 3.71
N CYS A 153 -8.35 1.03 4.71
CA CYS A 153 -7.42 1.58 5.69
C CYS A 153 -8.07 1.65 7.07
N ASN A 154 -7.24 1.65 8.11
CA ASN A 154 -7.70 1.91 9.48
C ASN A 154 -7.32 3.34 9.84
N LEU A 155 -8.29 4.10 10.33
CA LEU A 155 -8.11 5.48 10.80
C LEU A 155 -8.92 5.67 12.08
N ASP A 156 -8.30 6.20 13.11
CA ASP A 156 -8.91 6.40 14.43
C ASP A 156 -9.57 5.11 14.98
N GLY A 157 -8.93 3.95 14.74
CA GLY A 157 -9.44 2.64 15.14
C GLY A 157 -10.63 2.12 14.33
N LYS A 158 -11.09 2.85 13.32
CA LYS A 158 -12.18 2.45 12.42
C LYS A 158 -11.63 1.93 11.11
N HIS A 159 -12.24 0.83 10.65
CA HIS A 159 -11.99 0.31 9.30
C HIS A 159 -12.78 1.14 8.28
N ILE A 160 -12.08 1.70 7.30
CA ILE A 160 -12.63 2.57 6.27
C ILE A 160 -12.33 1.98 4.90
N GLU A 161 -13.38 1.82 4.10
CA GLU A 161 -13.28 1.48 2.69
C GLU A 161 -13.21 2.76 1.86
N VAL A 162 -12.21 2.86 1.00
CA VAL A 162 -11.98 4.01 0.13
C VAL A 162 -12.14 3.55 -1.31
N ALA A 163 -13.30 3.85 -1.87
CA ALA A 163 -13.60 3.64 -3.29
C ALA A 163 -13.14 4.86 -4.10
N SER A 164 -12.59 4.64 -5.28
CA SER A 164 -12.14 5.70 -6.18
C SER A 164 -12.34 5.30 -7.63
N ASP A 165 -13.01 6.17 -8.40
CA ASP A 165 -13.13 6.06 -9.85
C ASP A 165 -11.96 6.77 -10.57
N THR A 166 -11.06 7.40 -9.82
CA THR A 166 -9.85 8.02 -10.36
C THR A 166 -8.66 7.13 -10.13
N ALA A 167 -8.08 6.65 -11.22
CA ALA A 167 -6.79 5.99 -11.20
C ALA A 167 -5.73 6.89 -10.54
N LYS A 168 -4.76 6.29 -9.85
CA LYS A 168 -3.64 7.01 -9.18
C LYS A 168 -2.80 7.79 -10.19
N THR A 169 -2.80 7.37 -11.44
CA THR A 169 -2.16 7.98 -12.62
C THR A 169 -2.99 7.64 -13.86
N ASP A 170 -2.90 8.45 -14.91
CA ASP A 170 -3.57 8.20 -16.21
C ASP A 170 -3.22 6.80 -16.78
N SER A 171 -2.03 6.28 -16.47
CA SER A 171 -1.60 4.92 -16.86
C SER A 171 -2.34 3.79 -16.15
N SER A 172 -3.16 4.07 -15.14
CA SER A 172 -3.95 3.06 -14.42
C SER A 172 -5.32 2.83 -15.06
N LEU A 173 -5.82 3.79 -15.85
CA LEU A 173 -7.00 3.59 -16.69
C LEU A 173 -6.58 2.81 -17.94
N ARG A 174 -7.08 1.60 -18.08
CA ARG A 174 -6.72 0.76 -19.22
C ARG A 174 -7.83 -0.22 -19.58
N THR A 175 -8.00 -0.44 -20.87
CA THR A 175 -8.89 -1.47 -21.42
C THR A 175 -8.04 -2.60 -22.00
N MET A 176 -8.40 -3.82 -21.65
CA MET A 176 -7.70 -5.04 -22.06
C MET A 176 -8.67 -6.00 -22.75
N PRO A 177 -8.20 -6.85 -23.68
CA PRO A 177 -9.06 -7.87 -24.28
C PRO A 177 -9.48 -8.90 -23.25
N LEU A 178 -10.75 -9.26 -23.23
CA LEU A 178 -11.31 -10.33 -22.42
C LEU A 178 -11.20 -11.64 -23.21
N VAL A 179 -10.21 -12.48 -22.84
CA VAL A 179 -10.01 -13.77 -23.54
C VAL A 179 -11.10 -14.76 -23.16
N THR A 180 -11.38 -15.72 -24.07
CA THR A 180 -12.53 -16.63 -24.01
C THR A 180 -12.67 -17.35 -22.67
N ASN A 181 -11.62 -17.95 -22.16
CA ASN A 181 -11.66 -18.69 -20.88
C ASN A 181 -12.06 -17.81 -19.69
N PHE A 182 -11.62 -16.54 -19.69
CA PHE A 182 -11.99 -15.58 -18.64
C PHE A 182 -13.41 -15.05 -18.83
N ARG A 183 -13.84 -14.90 -20.08
CA ARG A 183 -15.22 -14.52 -20.40
C ARG A 183 -16.22 -15.55 -19.85
N GLU A 184 -15.98 -16.83 -20.13
CA GLU A 184 -16.83 -17.94 -19.65
C GLU A 184 -16.84 -18.03 -18.12
N MET A 185 -15.67 -17.94 -17.49
CA MET A 185 -15.55 -17.94 -16.03
C MET A 185 -16.30 -16.77 -15.38
N LEU A 186 -16.20 -15.58 -15.94
CA LEU A 186 -16.87 -14.37 -15.42
C LEU A 186 -18.38 -14.42 -15.66
N LEU A 187 -18.86 -14.94 -16.80
CA LEU A 187 -20.28 -15.18 -17.03
C LEU A 187 -20.87 -16.15 -16.00
N ALA A 188 -20.22 -17.30 -15.81
CA ALA A 188 -20.63 -18.30 -14.83
C ALA A 188 -20.61 -17.74 -13.38
N LYS A 189 -19.69 -16.81 -13.08
CA LYS A 189 -19.69 -16.11 -11.76
C LYS A 189 -20.83 -15.12 -11.63
N LYS A 190 -21.11 -14.36 -12.71
CA LYS A 190 -22.19 -13.37 -12.75
C LYS A 190 -23.57 -14.00 -12.56
N GLU A 191 -23.80 -15.19 -13.15
CA GLU A 191 -25.06 -15.92 -13.01
C GLU A 191 -25.31 -16.47 -11.59
N LYS A 192 -24.24 -16.62 -10.79
CA LYS A 192 -24.31 -17.14 -9.41
C LYS A 192 -24.46 -16.03 -8.34
N GLN A 193 -24.40 -14.76 -8.73
CA GLN A 193 -24.55 -13.60 -7.85
C GLN A 193 -25.91 -12.93 -8.02
#